data_e0d116a05597211c3ccbafd4ad836f36
#
_entry.id   e0d116a05597211c3ccbafd4ad836f36
#
_cell.length_a   1.000
_cell.length_b   1.000
_cell.length_c   1.000
_cell.angle_alpha   90.00
_cell.angle_beta   90.00
_cell.angle_gamma   90.00
#
_symmetry.space_group_name_H-M   'P 1'
#
loop_
_entity.id
_entity.type
_entity.pdbx_description
1 polymer ?
#
loop_
_entity_poly.entity_id
_entity_poly.type
_entity_poly.pdbx_seq_one_letter_code
_entity_poly.pdbx_strand_id
1 'polypeptide(L)'
;MARRDPAPVPAAERARLEVEFDQPYLLGPLFGDYDRHLIAIEQRLGVHIAARGNRVQIEGEADSASRARDVLIGLYNRLDQGHDIDAEAVESVIGMAAQPSLNGIIDDEVKSPPRVMIRTRKKTIVPRTPMQTHYMEALSRDEMIFALGPAGTGKTYLAVAQAVSQLISGSVDRLILSRPAVEAGERLGFLPGDMKDKVDPYLRPLYDALYDMLPTEQVERRIASGEIEIAPIAFMRGRTLSDAFIILDEAQNTTPLQMKMFLTRFGMRSRMVICGDPHQVDLPDPGRSGLADAVSRLTDIKGIAAIRFTSADVVRHPLVGRIVDAYEGPGA
;
A
#
# COMPACT_ATOMS: atom_id res chain seq x y z
N MET A 1 43.72 25.27 -28.77
CA MET A 1 42.72 24.68 -27.81
C MET A 1 42.27 23.36 -28.38
N ALA A 2 42.82 22.25 -27.91
CA ALA A 2 42.43 20.91 -28.36
C ALA A 2 41.19 20.46 -27.60
N ARG A 3 40.12 20.11 -28.34
CA ARG A 3 38.92 19.46 -27.78
C ARG A 3 39.33 18.08 -27.31
N ARG A 4 39.19 17.82 -26.01
CA ARG A 4 39.23 16.46 -25.43
C ARG A 4 37.93 15.76 -25.80
N ASP A 5 38.04 14.66 -26.55
CA ASP A 5 36.95 13.73 -26.77
C ASP A 5 36.52 13.12 -25.42
N PRO A 6 35.20 12.96 -25.16
CA PRO A 6 34.74 12.28 -23.97
C PRO A 6 35.18 10.81 -23.99
N ALA A 7 35.66 10.32 -22.83
CA ALA A 7 36.07 8.94 -22.66
C ALA A 7 34.89 8.00 -22.98
N PRO A 8 35.14 6.83 -23.62
CA PRO A 8 34.09 5.86 -23.92
C PRO A 8 33.46 5.36 -22.64
N VAL A 9 32.13 5.39 -22.57
CA VAL A 9 31.34 4.78 -21.51
C VAL A 9 31.65 3.27 -21.52
N PRO A 10 32.03 2.65 -20.38
CA PRO A 10 32.29 1.21 -20.33
C PRO A 10 31.07 0.44 -20.82
N ALA A 11 31.25 -0.47 -21.76
CA ALA A 11 30.23 -1.37 -22.25
C ALA A 11 29.68 -2.17 -21.04
N ALA A 12 28.36 -2.12 -20.81
CA ALA A 12 27.72 -2.87 -19.74
C ALA A 12 28.07 -4.37 -19.88
N GLU A 13 28.57 -4.94 -18.83
CA GLU A 13 29.00 -6.33 -18.77
C GLU A 13 27.76 -7.23 -18.92
N ARG A 14 27.65 -7.98 -20.01
CA ARG A 14 26.54 -8.93 -20.21
C ARG A 14 26.77 -10.18 -19.39
N ALA A 15 25.77 -10.57 -18.61
CA ALA A 15 25.77 -11.77 -17.81
C ALA A 15 24.79 -12.82 -18.37
N ARG A 16 25.12 -14.08 -18.14
CA ARG A 16 24.26 -15.22 -18.39
C ARG A 16 24.14 -16.01 -17.09
N LEU A 17 22.93 -16.04 -16.51
CA LEU A 17 22.62 -16.73 -15.27
C LEU A 17 21.71 -17.92 -15.58
N GLU A 18 21.86 -18.99 -14.80
CA GLU A 18 21.01 -20.18 -14.86
C GLU A 18 20.41 -20.43 -13.46
N VAL A 19 19.10 -20.68 -13.41
CA VAL A 19 18.35 -21.03 -12.19
C VAL A 19 17.72 -22.39 -12.41
N GLU A 20 17.91 -23.30 -11.47
CA GLU A 20 17.28 -24.62 -11.46
C GLU A 20 16.23 -24.68 -10.34
N PHE A 21 15.03 -25.21 -10.65
CA PHE A 21 13.91 -25.30 -9.73
C PHE A 21 13.62 -26.76 -9.39
N ASP A 22 13.46 -27.04 -8.09
CA ASP A 22 13.35 -28.44 -7.60
C ASP A 22 11.99 -29.08 -7.87
N GLN A 23 10.92 -28.27 -8.00
CA GLN A 23 9.54 -28.76 -8.11
C GLN A 23 8.91 -28.41 -9.48
N PRO A 24 8.98 -29.32 -10.48
CA PRO A 24 8.53 -29.03 -11.85
C PRO A 24 7.04 -28.68 -11.97
N TYR A 25 6.20 -29.14 -11.04
CA TYR A 25 4.75 -28.84 -11.07
C TYR A 25 4.43 -27.37 -10.74
N LEU A 26 5.34 -26.61 -10.11
CA LEU A 26 5.18 -25.19 -9.86
C LEU A 26 5.57 -24.31 -11.06
N LEU A 27 6.24 -24.89 -12.07
CA LEU A 27 6.73 -24.09 -13.19
C LEU A 27 5.61 -23.56 -14.10
N GLY A 28 4.55 -24.33 -14.27
CA GLY A 28 3.38 -23.85 -15.01
C GLY A 28 2.77 -22.58 -14.42
N PRO A 29 2.40 -22.59 -13.14
CA PRO A 29 1.96 -21.39 -12.44
C PRO A 29 3.03 -20.28 -12.37
N LEU A 30 4.33 -20.61 -12.27
CA LEU A 30 5.43 -19.65 -12.26
C LEU A 30 5.54 -18.88 -13.58
N PHE A 31 5.47 -19.58 -14.71
CA PHE A 31 5.58 -18.98 -16.03
C PHE A 31 4.27 -18.30 -16.46
N GLY A 32 3.15 -18.78 -15.92
CA GLY A 32 1.81 -18.33 -16.30
C GLY A 32 1.37 -18.81 -17.67
N ASP A 33 0.10 -18.58 -18.01
CA ASP A 33 -0.43 -18.97 -19.30
C ASP A 33 0.34 -18.31 -20.44
N TYR A 34 0.83 -19.11 -21.39
CA TYR A 34 1.65 -18.66 -22.53
C TYR A 34 2.90 -17.86 -22.12
N ASP A 35 3.54 -18.23 -21.01
CA ASP A 35 4.76 -17.60 -20.47
C ASP A 35 4.60 -16.10 -20.15
N ARG A 36 3.36 -15.64 -19.91
CA ARG A 36 3.04 -14.22 -19.67
C ARG A 36 3.86 -13.58 -18.53
N HIS A 37 4.21 -14.35 -17.50
CA HIS A 37 4.99 -13.84 -16.37
C HIS A 37 6.45 -13.64 -16.79
N LEU A 38 7.02 -14.58 -17.57
CA LEU A 38 8.37 -14.45 -18.10
C LEU A 38 8.47 -13.25 -19.05
N ILE A 39 7.48 -13.08 -19.93
CA ILE A 39 7.41 -11.93 -20.87
C ILE A 39 7.35 -10.60 -20.09
N ALA A 40 6.57 -10.55 -19.01
CA ALA A 40 6.51 -9.33 -18.19
C ALA A 40 7.86 -9.00 -17.55
N ILE A 41 8.58 -10.01 -17.03
CA ILE A 41 9.92 -9.84 -16.45
C ILE A 41 10.93 -9.38 -17.53
N GLU A 42 10.93 -10.01 -18.71
CA GLU A 42 11.80 -9.63 -19.84
C GLU A 42 11.62 -8.17 -20.23
N GLN A 43 10.36 -7.74 -20.43
CA GLN A 43 10.03 -6.38 -20.86
C GLN A 43 10.41 -5.32 -19.82
N ARG A 44 10.23 -5.62 -18.54
CA ARG A 44 10.47 -4.67 -17.46
C ARG A 44 11.94 -4.53 -17.09
N LEU A 45 12.70 -5.63 -17.12
CA LEU A 45 14.10 -5.65 -16.71
C LEU A 45 15.09 -5.62 -17.89
N GLY A 46 14.60 -5.70 -19.12
CA GLY A 46 15.45 -5.64 -20.31
C GLY A 46 16.36 -6.86 -20.46
N VAL A 47 15.88 -8.03 -20.06
CA VAL A 47 16.58 -9.32 -20.12
C VAL A 47 15.90 -10.27 -21.11
N HIS A 48 16.59 -11.33 -21.50
CA HIS A 48 16.00 -12.44 -22.25
C HIS A 48 15.97 -13.70 -21.36
N ILE A 49 14.81 -14.39 -21.31
CA ILE A 49 14.59 -15.54 -20.45
C ILE A 49 14.20 -16.76 -21.29
N ALA A 50 14.95 -17.82 -21.19
CA ALA A 50 14.67 -19.09 -21.89
C ALA A 50 14.48 -20.21 -20.85
N ALA A 51 13.28 -20.81 -20.83
CA ALA A 51 12.96 -21.93 -19.96
C ALA A 51 13.17 -23.26 -20.71
N ARG A 52 13.85 -24.23 -20.08
CA ARG A 52 14.05 -25.61 -20.61
C ARG A 52 13.90 -26.62 -19.46
N GLY A 53 12.74 -27.24 -19.41
CA GLY A 53 12.42 -28.15 -18.31
C GLY A 53 12.38 -27.41 -16.98
N ASN A 54 13.17 -27.82 -15.99
CA ASN A 54 13.27 -27.16 -14.69
C ASN A 54 14.36 -26.09 -14.60
N ARG A 55 15.03 -25.74 -15.72
CA ARG A 55 16.09 -24.75 -15.79
C ARG A 55 15.62 -23.54 -16.55
N VAL A 56 15.89 -22.37 -15.99
CA VAL A 56 15.62 -21.07 -16.59
C VAL A 56 16.92 -20.33 -16.77
N GLN A 57 17.19 -19.92 -18.01
CA GLN A 57 18.35 -19.17 -18.40
C GLN A 57 17.99 -17.70 -18.62
N ILE A 58 18.78 -16.80 -18.04
CA ILE A 58 18.56 -15.35 -18.08
C ILE A 58 19.78 -14.70 -18.71
N GLU A 59 19.60 -13.94 -19.76
CA GLU A 59 20.66 -13.23 -20.48
C GLU A 59 20.35 -11.72 -20.52
N GLY A 60 21.31 -10.89 -20.10
CA GLY A 60 21.14 -9.43 -20.11
C GLY A 60 22.33 -8.70 -19.51
N GLU A 61 22.14 -7.44 -19.18
CA GLU A 61 23.07 -6.68 -18.35
C GLU A 61 23.19 -7.32 -16.97
N ALA A 62 24.38 -7.38 -16.39
CA ALA A 62 24.66 -8.16 -15.16
C ALA A 62 23.71 -7.85 -14.00
N ASP A 63 23.42 -6.56 -13.77
CA ASP A 63 22.50 -6.11 -12.73
C ASP A 63 21.05 -6.50 -13.06
N SER A 64 20.60 -6.28 -14.31
CA SER A 64 19.27 -6.68 -14.77
C SER A 64 19.05 -8.19 -14.71
N ALA A 65 20.04 -8.98 -15.11
CA ALA A 65 19.99 -10.45 -15.07
C ALA A 65 19.90 -10.95 -13.62
N SER A 66 20.64 -10.34 -12.68
CA SER A 66 20.57 -10.67 -11.26
C SER A 66 19.20 -10.37 -10.68
N ARG A 67 18.62 -9.19 -10.99
CA ARG A 67 17.26 -8.81 -10.57
C ARG A 67 16.20 -9.76 -11.13
N ALA A 68 16.30 -10.15 -12.41
CA ALA A 68 15.36 -11.10 -13.01
C ALA A 68 15.42 -12.47 -12.34
N ARG A 69 16.63 -12.96 -11.97
CA ARG A 69 16.82 -14.16 -11.17
C ARG A 69 16.11 -14.06 -9.83
N ASP A 70 16.30 -12.95 -9.13
CA ASP A 70 15.73 -12.74 -7.79
C ASP A 70 14.20 -12.64 -7.84
N VAL A 71 13.65 -12.03 -8.89
CA VAL A 71 12.19 -12.03 -9.17
C VAL A 71 11.67 -13.45 -9.34
N LEU A 72 12.30 -14.27 -10.19
CA LEU A 72 11.88 -15.65 -10.43
C LEU A 72 11.93 -16.51 -9.17
N ILE A 73 13.00 -16.38 -8.38
CA ILE A 73 13.13 -17.08 -7.10
C ILE A 73 12.05 -16.62 -6.11
N GLY A 74 11.79 -15.33 -6.03
CA GLY A 74 10.76 -14.78 -5.16
C GLY A 74 9.35 -15.26 -5.51
N LEU A 75 9.02 -15.33 -6.81
CA LEU A 75 7.75 -15.87 -7.28
C LEU A 75 7.65 -17.39 -7.01
N TYR A 76 8.71 -18.14 -7.27
CA TYR A 76 8.77 -19.58 -7.00
C TYR A 76 8.53 -19.90 -5.52
N ASN A 77 9.18 -19.18 -4.62
CA ASN A 77 9.01 -19.36 -3.19
C ASN A 77 7.58 -19.07 -2.71
N ARG A 78 6.87 -18.13 -3.37
CA ARG A 78 5.45 -17.87 -3.08
C ARG A 78 4.57 -19.06 -3.47
N LEU A 79 4.83 -19.67 -4.64
CA LEU A 79 4.10 -20.86 -5.09
C LEU A 79 4.39 -22.07 -4.19
N ASP A 80 5.62 -22.27 -3.76
CA ASP A 80 6.01 -23.35 -2.85
C ASP A 80 5.30 -23.24 -1.50
N GLN A 81 4.96 -22.02 -1.07
CA GLN A 81 4.17 -21.75 0.12
C GLN A 81 2.66 -21.87 -0.09
N GLY A 82 2.21 -22.26 -1.29
CA GLY A 82 0.80 -22.43 -1.62
C GLY A 82 0.05 -21.14 -1.94
N HIS A 83 0.75 -20.07 -2.33
CA HIS A 83 0.14 -18.82 -2.78
C HIS A 83 0.02 -18.79 -4.30
N ASP A 84 -1.13 -18.37 -4.81
CA ASP A 84 -1.32 -18.12 -6.23
C ASP A 84 -0.55 -16.88 -6.70
N ILE A 85 -0.05 -16.92 -7.94
CA ILE A 85 0.60 -15.79 -8.60
C ILE A 85 -0.37 -15.23 -9.65
N ASP A 86 -0.83 -14.01 -9.44
CA ASP A 86 -1.53 -13.21 -10.43
C ASP A 86 -0.60 -12.18 -11.08
N ALA A 87 -1.08 -11.50 -12.12
CA ALA A 87 -0.30 -10.48 -12.82
C ALA A 87 0.13 -9.32 -11.89
N GLU A 88 -0.67 -9.01 -10.87
CA GLU A 88 -0.35 -7.96 -9.89
C GLU A 88 0.78 -8.40 -8.95
N ALA A 89 0.83 -9.67 -8.56
CA ALA A 89 1.92 -10.22 -7.76
C ALA A 89 3.24 -10.20 -8.55
N VAL A 90 3.21 -10.51 -9.85
CA VAL A 90 4.40 -10.44 -10.73
C VAL A 90 4.91 -9.01 -10.82
N GLU A 91 4.05 -8.04 -11.15
CA GLU A 91 4.43 -6.61 -11.23
C GLU A 91 4.98 -6.08 -9.89
N SER A 92 4.42 -6.52 -8.77
CA SER A 92 4.88 -6.18 -7.44
C SER A 92 6.32 -6.63 -7.19
N VAL A 93 6.62 -7.92 -7.48
CA VAL A 93 7.96 -8.47 -7.26
C VAL A 93 8.99 -7.82 -8.21
N ILE A 94 8.60 -7.56 -9.46
CA ILE A 94 9.43 -6.81 -10.41
C ILE A 94 9.72 -5.38 -9.89
N GLY A 95 8.69 -4.70 -9.38
CA GLY A 95 8.83 -3.35 -8.82
C GLY A 95 9.78 -3.29 -7.63
N MET A 96 9.74 -4.30 -6.76
CA MET A 96 10.68 -4.43 -5.63
C MET A 96 12.12 -4.65 -6.11
N ALA A 97 12.33 -5.45 -7.15
CA ALA A 97 13.64 -5.73 -7.71
C ALA A 97 14.20 -4.59 -8.60
N ALA A 98 13.35 -3.71 -9.14
CA ALA A 98 13.75 -2.62 -10.03
C ALA A 98 14.28 -1.37 -9.30
N GLN A 99 14.08 -1.24 -8.00
CA GLN A 99 14.62 -0.10 -7.23
C GLN A 99 16.12 -0.30 -6.98
N PRO A 100 16.97 0.74 -7.16
CA PRO A 100 18.39 0.64 -6.85
C PRO A 100 18.56 0.35 -5.36
N SER A 101 19.23 -0.75 -5.08
CA SER A 101 19.53 -1.20 -3.72
C SER A 101 20.33 -0.14 -2.97
N LEU A 102 19.83 0.30 -1.83
CA LEU A 102 20.68 0.82 -0.77
C LEU A 102 21.54 -0.39 -0.33
N ASN A 103 22.80 -0.40 -0.80
CA ASN A 103 23.74 -1.49 -0.66
C ASN A 103 23.73 -2.11 0.75
N GLY A 104 23.36 -3.36 0.86
CA GLY A 104 23.64 -4.21 2.01
C GLY A 104 22.46 -4.90 2.69
N ILE A 105 21.21 -4.66 2.31
CA ILE A 105 20.03 -5.23 3.01
C ILE A 105 19.29 -6.31 2.20
N ILE A 106 19.60 -6.46 0.89
CA ILE A 106 18.79 -7.29 -0.02
C ILE A 106 19.24 -8.76 -0.11
N ASP A 107 20.47 -9.10 0.22
CA ASP A 107 20.96 -10.48 0.07
C ASP A 107 20.32 -11.48 1.04
N ASP A 108 19.73 -11.02 2.16
CA ASP A 108 19.05 -11.90 3.13
C ASP A 108 17.50 -11.83 3.04
N GLU A 109 16.90 -10.75 2.52
CA GLU A 109 15.44 -10.59 2.47
C GLU A 109 14.77 -11.28 1.27
N VAL A 110 15.46 -11.44 0.14
CA VAL A 110 14.92 -12.14 -1.04
C VAL A 110 14.82 -13.66 -0.82
N LYS A 111 15.57 -14.21 0.14
CA LYS A 111 15.55 -15.65 0.51
C LYS A 111 14.51 -16.00 1.58
N SER A 112 13.85 -15.00 2.17
CA SER A 112 12.83 -15.21 3.20
C SER A 112 11.46 -14.77 2.68
N PRO A 113 10.37 -15.51 3.00
CA PRO A 113 9.03 -15.03 2.73
C PRO A 113 8.85 -13.66 3.36
N PRO A 114 8.02 -12.78 2.79
CA PRO A 114 7.79 -11.47 3.39
C PRO A 114 7.44 -11.68 4.86
N ARG A 115 8.29 -11.17 5.76
CA ARG A 115 8.15 -11.32 7.21
C ARG A 115 6.83 -10.74 7.73
N VAL A 116 6.21 -9.88 6.92
CA VAL A 116 4.97 -9.19 7.25
C VAL A 116 3.91 -9.47 6.20
N MET A 117 2.82 -10.09 6.63
CA MET A 117 1.62 -10.30 5.81
C MET A 117 0.39 -10.06 6.66
N ILE A 118 -0.68 -9.58 6.05
CA ILE A 118 -1.97 -9.39 6.71
C ILE A 118 -2.95 -10.43 6.15
N ARG A 119 -3.48 -11.28 7.02
CA ARG A 119 -4.48 -12.28 6.64
C ARG A 119 -5.88 -11.79 6.94
N THR A 120 -6.73 -11.81 5.94
CA THR A 120 -8.15 -11.53 6.06
C THR A 120 -8.97 -12.79 5.73
N ARG A 121 -10.29 -12.71 5.73
CA ARG A 121 -11.14 -13.86 5.36
C ARG A 121 -11.13 -14.16 3.86
N LYS A 122 -10.93 -13.16 3.03
CA LYS A 122 -10.95 -13.31 1.57
C LYS A 122 -9.56 -13.46 0.96
N LYS A 123 -8.55 -12.82 1.51
CA LYS A 123 -7.21 -12.79 0.91
C LYS A 123 -6.09 -12.60 1.93
N THR A 124 -4.90 -12.96 1.53
CA THR A 124 -3.66 -12.59 2.20
C THR A 124 -3.06 -11.39 1.48
N ILE A 125 -2.76 -10.34 2.21
CA ILE A 125 -2.21 -9.10 1.68
C ILE A 125 -0.73 -9.06 2.02
N VAL A 126 0.09 -8.88 0.98
CA VAL A 126 1.54 -8.74 1.08
C VAL A 126 1.95 -7.34 0.64
N PRO A 127 3.03 -6.79 1.20
CA PRO A 127 3.53 -5.49 0.77
C PRO A 127 4.03 -5.56 -0.67
N ARG A 128 3.86 -4.47 -1.42
CA ARG A 128 4.27 -4.32 -2.82
C ARG A 128 5.46 -3.38 -2.99
N THR A 129 5.78 -2.60 -1.96
CA THR A 129 6.94 -1.71 -1.90
C THR A 129 7.63 -1.82 -0.55
N PRO A 130 8.93 -1.47 -0.44
CA PRO A 130 9.63 -1.44 0.84
C PRO A 130 8.93 -0.54 1.88
N MET A 131 8.37 0.59 1.44
CA MET A 131 7.65 1.49 2.34
C MET A 131 6.34 0.86 2.84
N GLN A 132 5.63 0.07 2.00
CA GLN A 132 4.48 -0.71 2.45
C GLN A 132 4.88 -1.78 3.48
N THR A 133 6.05 -2.42 3.34
CA THR A 133 6.58 -3.35 4.35
C THR A 133 6.75 -2.64 5.69
N HIS A 134 7.45 -1.51 5.68
CA HIS A 134 7.68 -0.71 6.88
C HIS A 134 6.37 -0.20 7.52
N TYR A 135 5.41 0.18 6.69
CA TYR A 135 4.08 0.58 7.16
C TYR A 135 3.31 -0.58 7.82
N MET A 136 3.32 -1.76 7.22
CA MET A 136 2.66 -2.94 7.78
C MET A 136 3.30 -3.38 9.11
N GLU A 137 4.62 -3.25 9.26
CA GLU A 137 5.32 -3.44 10.53
C GLU A 137 4.86 -2.43 11.58
N ALA A 138 4.80 -1.14 11.21
CA ALA A 138 4.30 -0.09 12.11
C ALA A 138 2.85 -0.36 12.53
N LEU A 139 1.96 -0.77 11.60
CA LEU A 139 0.57 -1.11 11.88
C LEU A 139 0.42 -2.26 12.89
N SER A 140 1.40 -3.15 12.99
CA SER A 140 1.40 -4.24 13.97
C SER A 140 1.99 -3.85 15.33
N ARG A 141 2.89 -2.87 15.37
CA ARG A 141 3.70 -2.51 16.54
C ARG A 141 3.20 -1.25 17.26
N ASP A 142 2.97 -0.17 16.47
CA ASP A 142 2.77 1.16 17.04
C ASP A 142 1.31 1.42 17.40
N GLU A 143 1.07 2.26 18.41
CA GLU A 143 -0.27 2.59 18.89
C GLU A 143 -0.95 3.65 18.02
N MET A 144 -0.18 4.62 17.51
CA MET A 144 -0.67 5.69 16.64
C MET A 144 0.26 5.88 15.44
N ILE A 145 -0.32 5.91 14.25
CA ILE A 145 0.43 6.00 13.00
C ILE A 145 -0.14 7.10 12.10
N PHE A 146 0.73 7.98 11.63
CA PHE A 146 0.43 8.90 10.53
C PHE A 146 0.95 8.29 9.23
N ALA A 147 0.06 7.92 8.32
CA ALA A 147 0.37 7.42 6.98
C ALA A 147 0.18 8.55 5.97
N LEU A 148 1.28 9.10 5.47
CA LEU A 148 1.32 10.32 4.67
C LEU A 148 1.80 10.04 3.25
N GLY A 149 1.23 10.68 2.24
CA GLY A 149 1.72 10.62 0.86
C GLY A 149 0.62 10.50 -0.19
N PRO A 150 1.00 10.38 -1.48
CA PRO A 150 0.08 10.47 -2.59
C PRO A 150 -0.98 9.35 -2.63
N ALA A 151 -2.07 9.62 -3.34
CA ALA A 151 -3.12 8.64 -3.59
C ALA A 151 -2.58 7.41 -4.33
N GLY A 152 -3.12 6.22 -4.06
CA GLY A 152 -2.70 4.97 -4.69
C GLY A 152 -1.49 4.27 -4.05
N THR A 153 -0.95 4.75 -2.94
CA THR A 153 0.14 4.10 -2.19
C THR A 153 -0.34 3.03 -1.21
N GLY A 154 -1.66 2.83 -1.08
CA GLY A 154 -2.25 1.79 -0.25
C GLY A 154 -2.46 2.16 1.23
N LYS A 155 -2.28 3.42 1.64
CA LYS A 155 -2.41 3.87 3.04
C LYS A 155 -3.68 3.35 3.74
N THR A 156 -4.82 3.74 3.23
CA THR A 156 -6.13 3.38 3.79
C THR A 156 -6.42 1.89 3.63
N TYR A 157 -6.09 1.33 2.48
CA TYR A 157 -6.31 -0.09 2.18
C TYR A 157 -5.56 -1.00 3.16
N LEU A 158 -4.27 -0.77 3.39
CA LEU A 158 -3.44 -1.56 4.32
C LEU A 158 -3.87 -1.35 5.78
N ALA A 159 -4.27 -0.12 6.15
CA ALA A 159 -4.82 0.15 7.47
C ALA A 159 -6.12 -0.64 7.72
N VAL A 160 -7.05 -0.64 6.76
CA VAL A 160 -8.31 -1.42 6.85
C VAL A 160 -8.01 -2.91 6.90
N ALA A 161 -7.07 -3.41 6.11
CA ALA A 161 -6.65 -4.81 6.14
C ALA A 161 -6.15 -5.24 7.52
N GLN A 162 -5.27 -4.46 8.12
CA GLN A 162 -4.73 -4.72 9.46
C GLN A 162 -5.83 -4.64 10.52
N ALA A 163 -6.72 -3.66 10.42
CA ALA A 163 -7.85 -3.51 11.31
C ALA A 163 -8.80 -4.71 11.25
N VAL A 164 -9.15 -5.17 10.05
CA VAL A 164 -9.95 -6.38 9.83
C VAL A 164 -9.26 -7.62 10.40
N SER A 165 -7.95 -7.77 10.19
CA SER A 165 -7.17 -8.88 10.73
C SER A 165 -7.19 -8.89 12.26
N GLN A 166 -7.04 -7.74 12.91
CA GLN A 166 -7.10 -7.61 14.37
C GLN A 166 -8.51 -7.84 14.93
N LEU A 167 -9.55 -7.40 14.21
CA LEU A 167 -10.94 -7.68 14.58
C LEU A 167 -11.26 -9.19 14.49
N ILE A 168 -10.79 -9.87 13.44
CA ILE A 168 -10.99 -11.32 13.27
C ILE A 168 -10.25 -12.13 14.35
N SER A 169 -9.05 -11.70 14.72
CA SER A 169 -8.25 -12.36 15.77
C SER A 169 -8.72 -12.04 17.19
N GLY A 170 -9.66 -11.11 17.37
CA GLY A 170 -10.10 -10.65 18.68
C GLY A 170 -9.09 -9.78 19.42
N SER A 171 -8.09 -9.23 18.72
CA SER A 171 -7.12 -8.30 19.30
C SER A 171 -7.73 -6.92 19.59
N VAL A 172 -8.82 -6.58 18.89
CA VAL A 172 -9.68 -5.43 19.15
C VAL A 172 -11.15 -5.87 19.07
N ASP A 173 -12.01 -5.20 19.79
CA ASP A 173 -13.45 -5.50 19.82
C ASP A 173 -14.21 -4.74 18.73
N ARG A 174 -13.66 -3.62 18.26
CA ARG A 174 -14.34 -2.74 17.31
C ARG A 174 -13.39 -2.16 16.29
N LEU A 175 -13.95 -1.90 15.11
CA LEU A 175 -13.33 -1.18 14.02
C LEU A 175 -14.10 0.11 13.78
N ILE A 176 -13.42 1.26 13.86
CA ILE A 176 -14.02 2.58 13.68
C ILE A 176 -13.34 3.26 12.49
N LEU A 177 -14.11 3.45 11.42
CA LEU A 177 -13.67 4.11 10.20
C LEU A 177 -14.30 5.49 10.13
N SER A 178 -13.47 6.50 9.99
CA SER A 178 -13.92 7.89 9.94
C SER A 178 -13.30 8.65 8.79
N ARG A 179 -14.03 9.62 8.29
CA ARG A 179 -13.56 10.54 7.25
C ARG A 179 -14.16 11.93 7.48
N PRO A 180 -13.42 13.02 7.21
CA PRO A 180 -14.00 14.35 7.18
C PRO A 180 -15.05 14.42 6.08
N ALA A 181 -16.22 14.97 6.38
CA ALA A 181 -17.18 15.35 5.36
C ALA A 181 -16.73 16.70 4.81
N VAL A 182 -16.05 16.71 3.67
CA VAL A 182 -15.63 17.92 2.98
C VAL A 182 -16.49 18.08 1.75
N GLU A 183 -17.09 19.25 1.61
CA GLU A 183 -17.83 19.62 0.42
C GLU A 183 -16.83 19.94 -0.71
N ALA A 184 -16.53 18.97 -1.57
CA ALA A 184 -15.79 19.23 -2.80
C ALA A 184 -16.63 20.03 -3.79
N GLY A 185 -16.77 21.36 -3.54
CA GLY A 185 -17.48 22.28 -4.42
C GLY A 185 -19.01 22.22 -4.39
N GLU A 186 -19.62 21.15 -3.87
CA GLU A 186 -21.06 21.00 -3.70
C GLU A 186 -21.43 21.10 -2.22
N ARG A 187 -22.29 22.04 -1.87
CA ARG A 187 -22.76 22.17 -0.48
C ARG A 187 -23.65 20.99 -0.11
N LEU A 188 -23.31 20.25 0.93
CA LEU A 188 -24.10 19.13 1.50
C LEU A 188 -25.61 19.47 1.64
N GLY A 189 -25.93 20.74 1.73
CA GLY A 189 -27.30 21.23 1.78
C GLY A 189 -28.16 20.97 0.53
N PHE A 190 -27.57 20.70 -0.64
CA PHE A 190 -28.30 20.47 -1.89
C PHE A 190 -28.62 19.01 -2.19
N LEU A 191 -28.04 18.04 -1.48
CA LEU A 191 -28.37 16.62 -1.67
C LEU A 191 -29.70 16.29 -0.97
N PRO A 192 -30.63 15.59 -1.64
CA PRO A 192 -31.88 15.14 -1.02
C PRO A 192 -31.57 13.99 -0.04
N GLY A 193 -32.37 13.85 1.02
CA GLY A 193 -32.24 12.81 2.03
C GLY A 193 -31.83 13.35 3.41
N ASP A 194 -31.73 12.44 4.37
CA ASP A 194 -31.27 12.75 5.72
C ASP A 194 -29.74 12.95 5.75
N MET A 195 -29.20 13.33 6.91
CA MET A 195 -27.75 13.58 7.07
C MET A 195 -26.92 12.34 6.76
N LYS A 196 -27.45 11.15 7.02
CA LYS A 196 -26.77 9.87 6.79
C LYS A 196 -26.67 9.60 5.29
N ASP A 197 -27.77 9.77 4.55
CA ASP A 197 -27.81 9.57 3.09
C ASP A 197 -26.85 10.51 2.34
N LYS A 198 -26.70 11.73 2.85
CA LYS A 198 -25.82 12.75 2.25
C LYS A 198 -24.33 12.47 2.43
N VAL A 199 -23.97 11.77 3.50
CA VAL A 199 -22.56 11.47 3.83
C VAL A 199 -22.12 10.12 3.26
N ASP A 200 -23.06 9.21 2.99
CA ASP A 200 -22.78 7.84 2.51
C ASP A 200 -21.86 7.77 1.27
N PRO A 201 -22.02 8.63 0.23
CA PRO A 201 -21.11 8.62 -0.94
C PRO A 201 -19.63 8.85 -0.59
N TYR A 202 -19.36 9.68 0.41
CA TYR A 202 -17.99 9.98 0.84
C TYR A 202 -17.35 8.84 1.62
N LEU A 203 -18.15 7.94 2.18
CA LEU A 203 -17.69 6.78 2.95
C LEU A 203 -17.55 5.52 2.09
N ARG A 204 -18.01 5.51 0.84
CA ARG A 204 -17.94 4.37 -0.08
C ARG A 204 -16.56 3.72 -0.17
N PRO A 205 -15.44 4.46 -0.32
CA PRO A 205 -14.12 3.84 -0.40
C PRO A 205 -13.77 2.97 0.83
N LEU A 206 -14.32 3.30 2.00
CA LEU A 206 -14.12 2.52 3.22
C LEU A 206 -14.97 1.23 3.19
N TYR A 207 -16.20 1.30 2.69
CA TYR A 207 -17.02 0.10 2.47
C TYR A 207 -16.38 -0.82 1.44
N ASP A 208 -15.90 -0.29 0.32
CA ASP A 208 -15.25 -1.07 -0.74
C ASP A 208 -14.03 -1.83 -0.20
N ALA A 209 -13.20 -1.17 0.62
CA ALA A 209 -12.07 -1.82 1.27
C ALA A 209 -12.51 -2.95 2.21
N LEU A 210 -13.59 -2.78 2.98
CA LEU A 210 -14.12 -3.82 3.85
C LEU A 210 -14.67 -5.02 3.06
N TYR A 211 -15.44 -4.77 2.00
CA TYR A 211 -16.00 -5.82 1.14
C TYR A 211 -14.91 -6.59 0.38
N ASP A 212 -13.79 -5.96 0.12
CA ASP A 212 -12.63 -6.63 -0.47
C ASP A 212 -11.95 -7.62 0.50
N MET A 213 -12.10 -7.43 1.80
CA MET A 213 -11.44 -8.21 2.86
C MET A 213 -12.34 -9.20 3.58
N LEU A 214 -13.64 -8.93 3.62
CA LEU A 214 -14.65 -9.75 4.27
C LEU A 214 -15.79 -10.08 3.32
N PRO A 215 -16.45 -11.26 3.45
CA PRO A 215 -17.71 -11.52 2.80
C PRO A 215 -18.78 -10.47 3.16
N THR A 216 -19.59 -10.07 2.18
CA THR A 216 -20.61 -9.03 2.32
C THR A 216 -21.51 -9.24 3.54
N GLU A 217 -22.03 -10.44 3.72
CA GLU A 217 -22.88 -10.80 4.85
C GLU A 217 -22.20 -10.61 6.22
N GLN A 218 -20.86 -10.83 6.28
CA GLN A 218 -20.10 -10.60 7.50
C GLN A 218 -19.92 -9.12 7.79
N VAL A 219 -19.70 -8.30 6.75
CA VAL A 219 -19.59 -6.84 6.91
C VAL A 219 -20.92 -6.28 7.43
N GLU A 220 -22.03 -6.61 6.78
CA GLU A 220 -23.37 -6.15 7.15
C GLU A 220 -23.73 -6.56 8.59
N ARG A 221 -23.48 -7.82 8.97
CA ARG A 221 -23.73 -8.30 10.32
C ARG A 221 -22.91 -7.55 11.37
N ARG A 222 -21.62 -7.29 11.09
CA ARG A 222 -20.72 -6.60 12.01
C ARG A 222 -21.04 -5.10 12.12
N ILE A 223 -21.56 -4.49 11.07
CA ILE A 223 -22.08 -3.12 11.11
C ILE A 223 -23.37 -3.10 11.97
N ALA A 224 -24.27 -4.05 11.76
CA ALA A 224 -25.51 -4.14 12.52
C ALA A 224 -25.26 -4.41 14.03
N SER A 225 -24.24 -5.18 14.37
CA SER A 225 -23.84 -5.44 15.76
C SER A 225 -23.03 -4.29 16.41
N GLY A 226 -22.57 -3.31 15.62
CA GLY A 226 -21.71 -2.23 16.10
C GLY A 226 -20.24 -2.61 16.28
N GLU A 227 -19.82 -3.80 15.82
CA GLU A 227 -18.41 -4.19 15.76
C GLU A 227 -17.65 -3.38 14.70
N ILE A 228 -18.31 -2.99 13.63
CA ILE A 228 -17.78 -2.07 12.61
C ILE A 228 -18.67 -0.83 12.58
N GLU A 229 -18.06 0.32 12.75
CA GLU A 229 -18.71 1.63 12.67
C GLU A 229 -18.03 2.47 11.59
N ILE A 230 -18.82 3.01 10.66
CA ILE A 230 -18.35 3.93 9.62
C ILE A 230 -19.13 5.22 9.79
N ALA A 231 -18.43 6.30 10.13
CA ALA A 231 -19.10 7.57 10.46
C ALA A 231 -18.19 8.77 10.21
N PRO A 232 -18.76 9.95 9.88
CA PRO A 232 -18.03 11.19 9.80
C PRO A 232 -17.33 11.56 11.11
N ILE A 233 -16.22 12.29 11.01
CA ILE A 233 -15.41 12.69 12.17
C ILE A 233 -16.23 13.43 13.25
N ALA A 234 -17.28 14.15 12.88
CA ALA A 234 -18.13 14.88 13.82
C ALA A 234 -18.83 13.97 14.85
N PHE A 235 -19.11 12.71 14.48
CA PHE A 235 -19.77 11.73 15.36
C PHE A 235 -18.83 11.16 16.43
N MET A 236 -17.53 11.46 16.36
CA MET A 236 -16.54 11.03 17.35
C MET A 236 -16.48 11.97 18.56
N ARG A 237 -17.13 13.12 18.49
CA ARG A 237 -17.09 14.12 19.57
C ARG A 237 -17.69 13.59 20.88
N GLY A 238 -16.97 13.80 21.99
CA GLY A 238 -17.43 13.42 23.35
C GLY A 238 -17.29 11.93 23.66
N ARG A 239 -16.73 11.14 22.77
CA ARG A 239 -16.53 9.69 22.94
C ARG A 239 -15.12 9.38 23.43
N THR A 240 -14.94 8.20 24.04
CA THR A 240 -13.65 7.55 24.25
C THR A 240 -13.67 6.22 23.51
N LEU A 241 -12.71 6.02 22.61
CA LEU A 241 -12.69 4.88 21.71
C LEU A 241 -11.68 3.85 22.24
N SER A 242 -12.12 3.01 23.17
CA SER A 242 -11.32 1.94 23.77
C SER A 242 -11.55 0.62 23.07
N ASP A 243 -10.55 -0.30 23.15
CA ASP A 243 -10.60 -1.65 22.59
C ASP A 243 -10.90 -1.64 21.08
N ALA A 244 -10.37 -0.62 20.36
CA ALA A 244 -10.76 -0.35 19.00
C ALA A 244 -9.54 -0.14 18.07
N PHE A 245 -9.71 -0.54 16.81
CA PHE A 245 -8.85 -0.07 15.73
C PHE A 245 -9.54 1.09 15.02
N ILE A 246 -8.92 2.26 15.02
CA ILE A 246 -9.52 3.51 14.60
C ILE A 246 -8.77 4.03 13.37
N ILE A 247 -9.49 4.35 12.30
CA ILE A 247 -8.91 4.89 11.07
C ILE A 247 -9.57 6.22 10.74
N LEU A 248 -8.75 7.25 10.54
CA LEU A 248 -9.17 8.52 9.93
C LEU A 248 -8.59 8.60 8.54
N ASP A 249 -9.45 8.55 7.54
CA ASP A 249 -9.07 8.68 6.14
C ASP A 249 -9.25 10.13 5.67
N GLU A 250 -8.50 10.55 4.62
CA GLU A 250 -8.48 11.93 4.08
C GLU A 250 -8.25 13.00 5.16
N ALA A 251 -7.38 12.70 6.10
CA ALA A 251 -7.14 13.50 7.29
C ALA A 251 -6.61 14.92 7.00
N GLN A 252 -6.01 15.15 5.81
CA GLN A 252 -5.58 16.49 5.37
C GLN A 252 -6.76 17.46 5.30
N ASN A 253 -7.98 16.97 5.14
CA ASN A 253 -9.20 17.73 5.06
C ASN A 253 -9.85 18.01 6.43
N THR A 254 -9.09 17.86 7.52
CA THR A 254 -9.50 18.29 8.86
C THR A 254 -8.90 19.65 9.21
N THR A 255 -9.66 20.44 9.97
CA THR A 255 -9.10 21.61 10.65
C THR A 255 -8.28 21.18 11.87
N PRO A 256 -7.34 22.01 12.41
CA PRO A 256 -6.59 21.70 13.63
C PRO A 256 -7.49 21.37 14.83
N LEU A 257 -8.63 22.02 14.94
CA LEU A 257 -9.61 21.74 16.01
C LEU A 257 -10.24 20.36 15.86
N GLN A 258 -10.64 19.98 14.65
CA GLN A 258 -11.19 18.65 14.36
C GLN A 258 -10.14 17.56 14.58
N MET A 259 -8.91 17.74 14.11
CA MET A 259 -7.81 16.80 14.30
C MET A 259 -7.54 16.61 15.79
N LYS A 260 -7.35 17.68 16.57
CA LYS A 260 -7.16 17.60 18.01
C LYS A 260 -8.33 16.90 18.71
N MET A 261 -9.57 17.25 18.33
CA MET A 261 -10.76 16.60 18.87
C MET A 261 -10.74 15.10 18.61
N PHE A 262 -10.37 14.66 17.41
CA PHE A 262 -10.32 13.25 17.03
C PHE A 262 -9.20 12.49 17.74
N LEU A 263 -7.99 13.00 17.72
CA LEU A 263 -6.82 12.37 18.36
C LEU A 263 -7.04 12.17 19.86
N THR A 264 -7.74 13.09 20.51
CA THR A 264 -8.07 12.98 21.95
C THR A 264 -9.21 11.99 22.25
N ARG A 265 -9.75 11.31 21.25
CA ARG A 265 -10.71 10.17 21.44
C ARG A 265 -9.98 8.86 21.69
N PHE A 266 -8.67 8.81 21.51
CA PHE A 266 -7.84 7.63 21.70
C PHE A 266 -8.01 7.05 23.10
N GLY A 267 -8.51 5.82 23.18
CA GLY A 267 -8.79 5.11 24.43
C GLY A 267 -7.80 3.98 24.71
N MET A 268 -7.98 3.34 25.84
CA MET A 268 -7.12 2.23 26.26
C MET A 268 -7.26 1.03 25.31
N ARG A 269 -6.15 0.31 25.08
CA ARG A 269 -6.05 -0.89 24.24
C ARG A 269 -6.53 -0.67 22.80
N SER A 270 -6.35 0.55 22.31
CA SER A 270 -6.72 0.92 20.94
C SER A 270 -5.50 1.17 20.07
N ARG A 271 -5.72 1.16 18.76
CA ARG A 271 -4.78 1.62 17.74
C ARG A 271 -5.45 2.67 16.88
N MET A 272 -4.68 3.66 16.45
CA MET A 272 -5.20 4.74 15.62
C MET A 272 -4.29 4.99 14.42
N VAL A 273 -4.88 5.01 13.24
CA VAL A 273 -4.18 5.29 11.98
C VAL A 273 -4.80 6.52 11.33
N ILE A 274 -3.96 7.49 11.01
CA ILE A 274 -4.33 8.74 10.38
C ILE A 274 -3.75 8.73 8.96
N CYS A 275 -4.60 8.54 7.95
CA CYS A 275 -4.23 8.50 6.54
C CYS A 275 -4.53 9.83 5.86
N GLY A 276 -3.58 10.34 5.08
CA GLY A 276 -3.81 11.56 4.31
C GLY A 276 -2.67 11.93 3.36
N ASP A 277 -2.99 12.82 2.43
CA ASP A 277 -2.02 13.44 1.53
C ASP A 277 -1.87 14.93 1.87
N PRO A 278 -0.74 15.36 2.45
CA PRO A 278 -0.53 16.76 2.79
C PRO A 278 -0.59 17.73 1.60
N HIS A 279 -0.48 17.22 0.36
CA HIS A 279 -0.49 18.02 -0.87
C HIS A 279 -1.89 18.15 -1.50
N GLN A 280 -2.84 17.28 -1.10
CA GLN A 280 -4.21 17.26 -1.64
C GLN A 280 -5.22 17.81 -0.61
N VAL A 281 -5.08 19.09 -0.26
CA VAL A 281 -5.93 19.74 0.75
C VAL A 281 -7.09 20.45 0.08
N ASP A 282 -8.33 19.97 0.31
CA ASP A 282 -9.59 20.53 -0.24
C ASP A 282 -10.25 21.53 0.71
N LEU A 283 -9.55 21.93 1.78
CA LEU A 283 -10.06 22.97 2.70
C LEU A 283 -10.08 24.36 2.04
N PRO A 284 -11.03 25.24 2.40
CA PRO A 284 -11.05 26.63 1.91
C PRO A 284 -9.74 27.41 2.21
N ASP A 285 -9.05 27.04 3.27
CA ASP A 285 -7.71 27.56 3.62
C ASP A 285 -6.75 26.36 3.76
N PRO A 286 -6.04 25.97 2.68
CA PRO A 286 -5.13 24.81 2.69
C PRO A 286 -4.02 24.92 3.73
N GLY A 287 -3.57 26.14 4.06
CA GLY A 287 -2.53 26.39 5.08
C GLY A 287 -2.96 26.02 6.51
N ARG A 288 -4.24 25.72 6.72
CA ARG A 288 -4.80 25.32 8.02
C ARG A 288 -5.17 23.84 8.11
N SER A 289 -4.49 22.98 7.37
CA SER A 289 -4.69 21.53 7.51
C SER A 289 -4.29 21.05 8.92
N GLY A 290 -5.23 20.38 9.59
CA GLY A 290 -5.00 19.78 10.90
C GLY A 290 -4.01 18.61 10.85
N LEU A 291 -3.88 17.94 9.70
CA LEU A 291 -2.91 16.87 9.51
C LEU A 291 -1.48 17.41 9.60
N ALA A 292 -1.17 18.48 8.89
CA ALA A 292 0.16 19.09 8.91
C ALA A 292 0.54 19.60 10.32
N ASP A 293 -0.40 20.27 11.01
CA ASP A 293 -0.21 20.72 12.40
C ASP A 293 0.03 19.54 13.36
N ALA A 294 -0.76 18.46 13.25
CA ALA A 294 -0.60 17.28 14.10
C ALA A 294 0.74 16.58 13.89
N VAL A 295 1.14 16.35 12.63
CA VAL A 295 2.41 15.71 12.29
C VAL A 295 3.59 16.53 12.87
N SER A 296 3.58 17.85 12.70
CA SER A 296 4.67 18.70 13.20
C SER A 296 4.83 18.69 14.73
N ARG A 297 3.75 18.38 15.47
CA ARG A 297 3.76 18.40 16.94
C ARG A 297 3.96 17.02 17.57
N LEU A 298 3.60 15.95 16.88
CA LEU A 298 3.41 14.64 17.51
C LEU A 298 4.43 13.58 17.09
N THR A 299 5.19 13.79 16.00
CA THR A 299 6.13 12.78 15.49
C THR A 299 7.26 12.41 16.44
N ASP A 300 7.62 13.28 17.38
CA ASP A 300 8.66 13.03 18.37
C ASP A 300 8.15 12.33 19.64
N ILE A 301 6.84 12.03 19.71
CA ILE A 301 6.25 11.37 20.87
C ILE A 301 6.43 9.86 20.74
N LYS A 302 6.99 9.23 21.76
CA LYS A 302 7.14 7.76 21.81
C LYS A 302 5.79 7.05 21.66
N GLY A 303 5.72 6.05 20.77
CA GLY A 303 4.49 5.32 20.45
C GLY A 303 3.71 5.89 19.26
N ILE A 304 4.19 7.01 18.68
CA ILE A 304 3.65 7.60 17.45
C ILE A 304 4.65 7.40 16.32
N ALA A 305 4.21 6.80 15.23
CA ALA A 305 5.00 6.62 14.01
C ALA A 305 4.48 7.53 12.89
N ALA A 306 5.39 8.04 12.06
CA ALA A 306 5.06 8.77 10.84
C ALA A 306 5.69 8.07 9.62
N ILE A 307 4.86 7.49 8.79
CA ILE A 307 5.26 6.81 7.56
C ILE A 307 4.99 7.73 6.38
N ARG A 308 6.01 7.98 5.56
CA ARG A 308 5.93 8.90 4.42
C ARG A 308 6.11 8.11 3.12
N PHE A 309 5.02 7.93 2.41
CA PHE A 309 5.02 7.37 1.05
C PHE A 309 5.40 8.44 0.04
N THR A 310 5.99 8.01 -1.05
CA THR A 310 6.40 8.83 -2.19
C THR A 310 5.68 8.38 -3.46
N SER A 311 5.90 9.08 -4.57
CA SER A 311 5.40 8.66 -5.90
C SER A 311 5.92 7.29 -6.32
N ALA A 312 7.10 6.87 -5.85
CA ALA A 312 7.66 5.54 -6.10
C ALA A 312 6.84 4.40 -5.46
N ASP A 313 6.05 4.71 -4.43
CA ASP A 313 5.20 3.74 -3.73
C ASP A 313 3.80 3.62 -4.33
N VAL A 314 3.50 4.36 -5.40
CA VAL A 314 2.19 4.34 -6.05
C VAL A 314 2.01 3.03 -6.81
N VAL A 315 1.02 2.24 -6.38
CA VAL A 315 0.62 1.00 -7.02
C VAL A 315 -0.66 1.26 -7.83
N ARG A 316 -0.50 1.46 -9.13
CA ARG A 316 -1.61 1.76 -10.06
C ARG A 316 -1.45 0.96 -11.35
N HIS A 317 -2.57 0.81 -12.07
CA HIS A 317 -2.51 0.27 -13.41
C HIS A 317 -1.58 1.13 -14.30
N PRO A 318 -0.67 0.53 -15.11
CA PRO A 318 0.29 1.29 -15.92
C PRO A 318 -0.34 2.35 -16.83
N LEU A 319 -1.57 2.11 -17.30
CA LEU A 319 -2.33 3.09 -18.08
C LEU A 319 -2.65 4.36 -17.28
N VAL A 320 -2.96 4.22 -15.98
CA VAL A 320 -3.29 5.36 -15.11
C VAL A 320 -2.06 6.26 -14.93
N GLY A 321 -0.87 5.68 -14.77
CA GLY A 321 0.38 6.45 -14.75
C GLY A 321 0.53 7.29 -16.01
N ARG A 322 0.38 6.68 -17.19
CA ARG A 322 0.46 7.40 -18.49
C ARG A 322 -0.61 8.48 -18.66
N ILE A 323 -1.80 8.29 -18.08
CA ILE A 323 -2.85 9.31 -18.12
C ILE A 323 -2.42 10.51 -17.26
N VAL A 324 -1.92 10.28 -16.04
CA VAL A 324 -1.44 11.34 -15.14
C VAL A 324 -0.31 12.12 -15.82
N ASP A 325 0.70 11.43 -16.33
CA ASP A 325 1.82 12.05 -17.04
C ASP A 325 1.37 12.91 -18.24
N ALA A 326 0.30 12.48 -18.94
CA ALA A 326 -0.25 13.22 -20.08
C ALA A 326 -0.98 14.52 -19.65
N TYR A 327 -1.57 14.53 -18.44
CA TYR A 327 -2.25 15.72 -17.91
C TYR A 327 -1.30 16.69 -17.20
N GLU A 328 -0.29 16.17 -16.50
CA GLU A 328 0.67 16.98 -15.76
C GLU A 328 1.81 17.54 -16.66
N GLY A 329 2.02 16.94 -17.84
CA GLY A 329 3.06 17.33 -18.78
C GLY A 329 4.45 16.77 -18.39
N PRO A 330 5.43 16.72 -19.35
CA PRO A 330 6.77 16.23 -19.04
C PRO A 330 7.50 17.25 -18.15
N GLY A 331 7.52 17.01 -16.84
CA GLY A 331 8.37 17.73 -15.92
C GLY A 331 7.67 18.62 -14.87
N ALA A 332 6.47 18.28 -14.40
CA ALA A 332 5.87 18.92 -13.23
C ALA A 332 6.45 18.35 -11.92
#